data_97581852a7285d8a9728abb68094ccab
#
_entry.id   97581852a7285d8a9728abb68094ccab
#
_cell.length_a   1.000
_cell.length_b   1.000
_cell.length_c   1.000
_cell.angle_alpha   90.00
_cell.angle_beta   90.00
_cell.angle_gamma   90.00
#
_symmetry.space_group_name_H-M   'P 1'
#
loop_
_entity.id
_entity.type
_entity.pdbx_description
1 polymer ?
#
loop_
_entity_poly.entity_id
_entity_poly.type
_entity_poly.pdbx_seq_one_letter_code
_entity_poly.pdbx_strand_id
1 'polypeptide(L)' 'MTADKAHVVADVMSIMYGTLTILANIRECALKGRYYYQTANVDDETIKELRELGYVVTQGQGNVPWVMIEW' A
#
# COMPACT_ATOMS: atom_id res chain seq x y z
N MET A 1 9.78 8.59 22.21
CA MET A 1 10.41 8.67 20.90
C MET A 1 11.44 9.79 20.89
N THR A 2 12.66 9.54 20.45
CA THR A 2 13.70 10.57 20.32
C THR A 2 13.44 11.42 19.09
N ALA A 3 14.03 12.62 19.05
CA ALA A 3 13.91 13.53 17.89
C ALA A 3 14.45 12.88 16.62
N ASP A 4 15.59 12.18 16.71
CA ASP A 4 16.19 11.48 15.56
C ASP A 4 15.26 10.39 15.04
N LYS A 5 14.63 9.64 15.93
CA LYS A 5 13.72 8.58 15.56
C LYS A 5 12.43 9.14 14.95
N ALA A 6 11.94 10.26 15.48
CA ALA A 6 10.78 10.95 14.91
C ALA A 6 11.08 11.45 13.50
N HIS A 7 12.31 11.96 13.26
CA HIS A 7 12.73 12.44 11.96
C HIS A 7 12.81 11.29 10.93
N VAL A 8 13.37 10.15 11.33
CA VAL A 8 13.43 8.95 10.49
C VAL A 8 12.03 8.46 10.14
N VAL A 9 11.13 8.43 11.13
CA VAL A 9 9.74 8.04 10.91
C VAL A 9 9.05 8.99 9.92
N ALA A 10 9.28 10.29 10.05
CA ALA A 10 8.71 11.27 9.13
C ALA A 10 9.23 11.07 7.71
N ASP A 11 10.53 10.80 7.53
CA ASP A 11 11.12 10.54 6.22
C ASP A 11 10.56 9.26 5.61
N VAL A 12 10.46 8.18 6.41
CA VAL A 12 9.87 6.92 5.97
C VAL A 12 8.41 7.13 5.59
N MET A 13 7.65 7.89 6.36
CA MET A 13 6.25 8.16 6.04
C MET A 13 6.09 8.98 4.78
N SER A 14 7.01 9.91 4.49
CA SER A 14 6.94 10.68 3.25
C SER A 14 7.20 9.80 2.02
N ILE A 15 8.05 8.77 2.14
CA ILE A 15 8.35 7.84 1.07
C ILE A 15 7.28 6.75 0.98
N MET A 16 6.80 6.25 2.12
CA MET A 16 5.92 5.07 2.21
C MET A 16 4.47 5.43 2.53
N TYR A 17 4.09 6.69 2.39
CA TYR A 17 2.75 7.14 2.76
C TYR A 17 1.67 6.35 2.00
N GLY A 18 1.87 6.13 0.71
CA GLY A 18 0.95 5.34 -0.09
C GLY A 18 0.83 3.90 0.41
N THR A 19 1.95 3.27 0.75
CA THR A 19 1.98 1.89 1.27
C THR A 19 1.23 1.79 2.59
N LEU A 20 1.47 2.71 3.52
CA LEU A 20 0.81 2.69 4.83
C LEU A 20 -0.70 2.87 4.71
N THR A 21 -1.14 3.77 3.84
CA THR A 21 -2.56 3.99 3.59
C THR A 21 -3.22 2.73 3.02
N ILE A 22 -2.56 2.09 2.06
CA ILE A 22 -3.05 0.86 1.44
C ILE A 22 -3.12 -0.27 2.45
N LEU A 23 -2.09 -0.44 3.28
CA LEU A 23 -2.07 -1.46 4.32
C LEU A 23 -3.21 -1.27 5.32
N ALA A 24 -3.50 -0.04 5.70
CA ALA A 24 -4.64 0.25 6.58
C ALA A 24 -5.96 -0.15 5.92
N ASN A 25 -6.14 0.14 4.64
CA ASN A 25 -7.33 -0.24 3.89
C ASN A 25 -7.43 -1.76 3.70
N ILE A 26 -6.32 -2.44 3.47
CA ILE A 26 -6.27 -3.91 3.40
C ILE A 26 -6.74 -4.50 4.72
N ARG A 27 -6.26 -3.96 5.84
CA ARG A 27 -6.66 -4.43 7.17
C ARG A 27 -8.17 -4.31 7.37
N GLU A 28 -8.76 -3.19 6.98
CA GLU A 28 -10.21 -3.02 7.08
C GLU A 28 -10.97 -4.02 6.20
N CYS A 29 -10.50 -4.25 4.98
CA CYS A 29 -11.10 -5.23 4.09
C CYS A 29 -10.99 -6.65 4.68
N ALA A 30 -9.85 -7.01 5.25
CA ALA A 30 -9.66 -8.31 5.88
C ALA A 30 -10.59 -8.50 7.08
N LEU A 31 -10.80 -7.46 7.88
CA LEU A 31 -11.73 -7.50 9.01
C LEU A 31 -13.18 -7.69 8.57
N LYS A 32 -13.52 -7.31 7.34
CA LYS A 32 -14.83 -7.51 6.74
C LYS A 32 -14.93 -8.85 6.01
N GLY A 33 -13.90 -9.70 6.07
CA GLY A 33 -13.86 -11.00 5.42
C GLY A 33 -13.51 -10.97 3.95
N ARG A 34 -12.95 -9.90 3.45
CA ARG A 34 -12.50 -9.79 2.06
C ARG A 34 -11.07 -10.28 1.91
N TYR A 35 -10.72 -10.74 0.71
CA TYR A 35 -9.40 -11.24 0.38
C TYR A 35 -8.70 -10.38 -0.67
N TYR A 36 -9.26 -9.23 -1.00
CA TYR A 36 -8.71 -8.30 -1.97
C TYR A 36 -9.06 -6.87 -1.64
N TYR A 37 -8.27 -5.96 -2.18
CA TYR A 37 -8.50 -4.53 -2.13
C TYR A 37 -8.15 -3.93 -3.49
N GLN A 38 -9.09 -3.20 -4.10
CA GLN A 38 -8.89 -2.55 -5.38
C GLN A 38 -8.81 -1.05 -5.19
N THR A 39 -7.81 -0.43 -5.82
CA THR A 39 -7.58 1.00 -5.75
C THR A 39 -7.01 1.49 -7.08
N ALA A 40 -6.68 2.76 -7.16
CA ALA A 40 -6.10 3.39 -8.34
C ALA A 40 -4.98 4.35 -7.94
N ASN A 41 -4.16 4.74 -8.91
CA ASN A 41 -3.09 5.73 -8.74
C ASN A 41 -2.06 5.33 -7.69
N VAL A 42 -1.65 4.07 -7.72
CA VAL A 42 -0.59 3.56 -6.85
C VAL A 42 0.73 3.64 -7.60
N ASP A 43 1.74 4.23 -6.99
CA ASP A 43 3.06 4.35 -7.62
C ASP A 43 3.83 3.01 -7.61
N ASP A 44 4.86 2.94 -8.47
CA ASP A 44 5.62 1.71 -8.66
C ASP A 44 6.35 1.28 -7.39
N GLU A 45 6.85 2.22 -6.61
CA GLU A 45 7.54 1.91 -5.36
C GLU A 45 6.61 1.26 -4.35
N THR A 46 5.39 1.76 -4.24
CA THR A 46 4.37 1.17 -3.37
C THR A 46 4.02 -0.24 -3.82
N ILE A 47 3.86 -0.46 -5.11
CA ILE A 47 3.60 -1.79 -5.68
C ILE A 47 4.73 -2.74 -5.35
N LYS A 48 5.97 -2.30 -5.52
CA LYS A 48 7.14 -3.11 -5.22
C LYS A 48 7.17 -3.52 -3.74
N GLU A 49 6.90 -2.58 -2.84
CA GLU A 49 6.87 -2.87 -1.41
C GLU A 49 5.77 -3.85 -1.04
N LEU A 50 4.59 -3.71 -1.61
CA LEU A 50 3.49 -4.64 -1.37
C LEU A 50 3.87 -6.06 -1.83
N ARG A 51 4.51 -6.19 -2.98
CA ARG A 51 4.99 -7.49 -3.47
C ARG A 51 6.05 -8.07 -2.56
N GLU A 52 6.96 -7.26 -2.05
CA GLU A 52 7.98 -7.70 -1.09
C GLU A 52 7.37 -8.18 0.23
N LEU A 53 6.23 -7.63 0.62
CA LEU A 53 5.48 -8.06 1.80
C LEU A 53 4.68 -9.34 1.57
N GLY A 54 4.64 -9.86 0.34
CA GLY A 54 3.97 -11.10 0.02
C GLY A 54 2.57 -10.94 -0.58
N TYR A 55 2.12 -9.72 -0.85
CA TYR A 55 0.84 -9.51 -1.52
C TYR A 55 0.94 -9.79 -3.01
N VAL A 56 -0.14 -10.28 -3.58
CA VAL A 56 -0.28 -10.41 -5.04
C VAL A 56 -0.85 -9.10 -5.57
N VAL A 57 -0.07 -8.41 -6.38
CA VAL A 57 -0.47 -7.11 -6.91
C VAL A 57 -0.61 -7.21 -8.43
N THR A 58 -1.82 -6.95 -8.91
CA THR A 58 -2.16 -6.98 -10.34
C THR A 58 -2.50 -5.56 -10.78
N GLN A 59 -1.92 -5.14 -11.89
CA GLN A 59 -2.21 -3.84 -12.49
C GLN A 59 -3.09 -4.02 -13.71
N GLY A 60 -4.18 -3.26 -13.78
CA GLY A 60 -5.04 -3.22 -14.95
C GLY A 60 -4.75 -1.99 -15.80
N GLN A 61 -4.99 -2.12 -17.09
CA GLN A 61 -4.87 -1.02 -18.05
C GLN A 61 -6.26 -0.59 -18.49
N GLY A 62 -6.43 0.71 -18.66
CA GLY A 62 -7.68 1.30 -19.09
C GLY A 62 -7.58 2.82 -19.04
N ASN A 63 -8.70 3.52 -19.13
CA ASN A 63 -8.71 4.98 -19.05
C ASN A 63 -8.21 5.47 -17.68
N VAL A 64 -8.48 4.69 -16.63
CA VAL A 64 -7.94 4.94 -15.29
C VAL A 64 -7.20 3.68 -14.85
N PRO A 65 -5.87 3.78 -14.60
CA PRO A 65 -5.11 2.64 -14.11
C PRO A 65 -5.66 2.18 -12.76
N TRP A 66 -5.96 0.89 -12.65
CA TRP A 66 -6.39 0.31 -11.39
C TRP A 66 -5.39 -0.72 -10.91
N VAL A 67 -5.38 -0.94 -9.61
CA VAL A 67 -4.49 -1.90 -8.96
C VAL A 67 -5.33 -2.77 -8.05
N MET A 68 -5.18 -4.09 -8.16
CA MET A 68 -5.82 -5.06 -7.28
C MET A 68 -4.76 -5.72 -6.43
N ILE A 69 -4.98 -5.73 -5.12
CA ILE A 69 -4.07 -6.30 -4.15
C ILE A 69 -4.81 -7.45 -3.47
N GLU A 70 -4.24 -8.64 -3.55
CA GLU A 70 -4.84 -9.85 -3.00
C GLU A 70 -3.92 -10.47 -1.94
N TRP A 71 -4.54 -11.19 -1.02
CA TRP A 71 -3.80 -11.89 0.02
C TRP A 71 -4.39 -13.26 0.37
#